data_cb77c68d8a08f4eccead1e5572e0fbe8
#
_entry.id   cb77c68d8a08f4eccead1e5572e0fbe8
#
_cell.length_a   1.000
_cell.length_b   1.000
_cell.length_c   1.000
_cell.angle_alpha   90.00
_cell.angle_beta   90.00
_cell.angle_gamma   90.00
#
_symmetry.space_group_name_H-M   'P 1'
#
loop_
_entity.id
_entity.type
_entity.pdbx_description
1 polymer ?
#
loop_
_entity_poly.entity_id
_entity_poly.type
_entity_poly.pdbx_seq_one_letter_code
_entity_poly.pdbx_strand_id
1 'polypeptide(L)'
;IQKGTAILDVGGGSLQVSLFDKDALVTTQGLKMGSLRIRQRLQELEKTTIHYDKLVEEFIRNDLMSFQRLYLKDKEIRNVILMGDFITDMIFQEEMEDRIITREEFMKRYEDTVGKSVDLLAQEMEIDPEYASLVVPTMVVCRNFIDIFNAESLWAPGVSLLDGIAYDFAEKKKFLKSVHNFENDILVTSKNIAKRYSSSKSHIQGTMNLCLNIFDLSLIHISEPTRPLY
;
A
#
# COMPACT_ATOMS: atom_id res chain seq x y z
N ILE A 1 16.84 1.85 3.54
CA ILE A 1 15.87 1.47 4.61
C ILE A 1 16.56 0.43 5.47
N GLN A 2 17.10 0.82 6.63
CA GLN A 2 17.85 -0.08 7.52
C GLN A 2 16.96 -0.90 8.48
N LYS A 3 15.69 -0.48 8.65
CA LYS A 3 14.71 -1.15 9.51
C LYS A 3 13.51 -1.56 8.65
N GLY A 4 12.76 -2.57 9.06
CA GLY A 4 11.56 -3.00 8.38
C GLY A 4 10.61 -1.84 8.14
N THR A 5 10.17 -1.68 6.90
CA THR A 5 9.29 -0.58 6.45
C THR A 5 8.07 -1.16 5.74
N ALA A 6 6.90 -0.62 6.05
CA ALA A 6 5.67 -0.87 5.32
C ALA A 6 5.27 0.37 4.52
N ILE A 7 4.78 0.16 3.31
CA ILE A 7 4.06 1.18 2.54
C ILE A 7 2.59 0.80 2.57
N LEU A 8 1.75 1.71 3.04
CA LEU A 8 0.29 1.62 3.01
C LEU A 8 -0.24 2.61 1.96
N ASP A 9 -0.75 2.09 0.87
CA ASP A 9 -1.41 2.88 -0.17
C ASP A 9 -2.93 2.68 -0.05
N VAL A 10 -3.60 3.69 0.53
CA VAL A 10 -5.03 3.64 0.84
C VAL A 10 -5.82 4.28 -0.30
N GLY A 11 -6.35 3.44 -1.17
CA GLY A 11 -7.26 3.88 -2.22
C GLY A 11 -8.73 3.76 -1.82
N GLY A 12 -9.64 4.23 -2.69
CA GLY A 12 -11.08 4.15 -2.45
C GLY A 12 -11.62 2.71 -2.40
N GLY A 13 -11.15 1.83 -3.28
CA GLY A 13 -11.63 0.43 -3.39
C GLY A 13 -10.82 -0.59 -2.61
N SER A 14 -9.54 -0.33 -2.38
CA SER A 14 -8.60 -1.28 -1.78
C SER A 14 -7.48 -0.56 -1.05
N LEU A 15 -6.85 -1.27 -0.13
CA LEU A 15 -5.58 -0.91 0.49
C LEU A 15 -4.50 -1.82 -0.08
N GLN A 16 -3.40 -1.26 -0.55
CA GLN A 16 -2.21 -2.03 -0.88
C GLN A 16 -1.18 -1.90 0.24
N VAL A 17 -0.68 -3.04 0.69
CA VAL A 17 0.35 -3.12 1.73
C VAL A 17 1.60 -3.76 1.14
N SER A 18 2.69 -3.00 1.09
CA SER A 18 4.00 -3.49 0.64
C SER A 18 4.97 -3.49 1.81
N LEU A 19 5.59 -4.65 2.08
CA LEU A 19 6.55 -4.81 3.17
C LEU A 19 7.96 -4.91 2.61
N PHE A 20 8.86 -4.11 3.16
CA PHE A 20 10.27 -4.08 2.82
C PHE A 20 11.13 -4.47 4.02
N ASP A 21 12.20 -5.23 3.77
CA ASP A 21 13.25 -5.53 4.72
C ASP A 21 14.59 -5.35 4.02
N LYS A 22 15.48 -4.53 4.60
CA LYS A 22 16.82 -4.22 4.05
C LYS A 22 16.80 -3.88 2.55
N ASP A 23 15.93 -2.95 2.17
CA ASP A 23 15.73 -2.45 0.79
C ASP A 23 15.17 -3.48 -0.21
N ALA A 24 14.82 -4.67 0.24
CA ALA A 24 14.18 -5.68 -0.60
C ALA A 24 12.68 -5.76 -0.32
N LEU A 25 11.88 -5.82 -1.38
CA LEU A 25 10.44 -6.09 -1.27
C LEU A 25 10.22 -7.53 -0.77
N VAL A 26 9.57 -7.65 0.37
CA VAL A 26 9.24 -8.96 0.96
C VAL A 26 7.94 -9.50 0.40
N THR A 27 6.92 -8.65 0.34
CA THR A 27 5.59 -8.99 -0.16
C THR A 27 4.79 -7.72 -0.45
N THR A 28 3.88 -7.81 -1.41
CA THR A 28 2.82 -6.83 -1.64
C THR A 28 1.48 -7.54 -1.59
N GLN A 29 0.51 -6.97 -0.88
CA GLN A 29 -0.82 -7.53 -0.72
C GLN A 29 -1.89 -6.46 -0.92
N GLY A 30 -2.90 -6.78 -1.74
CA GLY A 30 -4.11 -5.99 -1.90
C GLY A 30 -5.20 -6.50 -0.97
N LEU A 31 -5.72 -5.61 -0.12
CA LEU A 31 -6.81 -5.88 0.80
C LEU A 31 -8.05 -5.08 0.41
N LYS A 32 -9.24 -5.65 0.58
CA LYS A 32 -10.51 -5.00 0.22
C LYS A 32 -10.96 -4.00 1.30
N MET A 33 -10.06 -3.14 1.74
CA MET A 33 -10.22 -2.18 2.84
C MET A 33 -10.06 -0.73 2.37
N GLY A 34 -10.47 -0.41 1.14
CA GLY A 34 -10.46 0.97 0.65
C GLY A 34 -11.53 1.83 1.36
N SER A 35 -11.24 3.11 1.55
CA SER A 35 -12.07 4.05 2.31
C SER A 35 -13.49 4.17 1.76
N LEU A 36 -13.65 4.33 0.46
CA LEU A 36 -14.97 4.40 -0.20
C LEU A 36 -15.74 3.07 -0.06
N ARG A 37 -15.06 1.93 -0.19
CA ARG A 37 -15.68 0.62 -0.01
C ARG A 37 -16.21 0.44 1.42
N ILE A 38 -15.45 0.83 2.43
CA ILE A 38 -15.86 0.77 3.84
C ILE A 38 -17.08 1.68 4.04
N ARG A 39 -17.00 2.93 3.60
CA ARG A 39 -18.12 3.87 3.67
C ARG A 39 -19.38 3.30 3.03
N GLN A 40 -19.31 2.82 1.80
CA GLN A 40 -20.48 2.26 1.08
C GLN A 40 -21.10 1.05 1.82
N ARG A 41 -20.31 0.26 2.50
CA ARG A 41 -20.81 -0.89 3.26
C ARG A 41 -21.44 -0.52 4.58
N LEU A 42 -21.00 0.57 5.18
CA LEU A 42 -21.40 0.97 6.54
C LEU A 42 -22.26 2.24 6.60
N GLN A 43 -22.55 2.89 5.45
CA GLN A 43 -23.23 4.20 5.39
C GLN A 43 -24.60 4.23 6.08
N GLU A 44 -25.36 3.14 6.05
CA GLU A 44 -26.67 3.07 6.71
C GLU A 44 -26.51 3.01 8.24
N LEU A 45 -25.42 2.41 8.72
CA LEU A 45 -25.11 2.28 10.15
C LEU A 45 -24.41 3.52 10.72
N GLU A 46 -23.68 4.27 9.88
CA GLU A 46 -23.02 5.52 10.26
C GLU A 46 -23.99 6.51 10.88
N LYS A 47 -25.19 6.66 10.29
CA LYS A 47 -26.23 7.60 10.74
C LYS A 47 -26.83 7.24 12.11
N THR A 48 -26.70 6.00 12.54
CA THR A 48 -27.32 5.47 13.75
C THR A 48 -26.31 5.10 14.84
N THR A 49 -25.02 5.20 14.54
CA THR A 49 -23.94 4.74 15.42
C THR A 49 -23.13 5.94 15.94
N ILE A 50 -23.03 6.06 17.26
CA ILE A 50 -22.23 7.11 17.91
C ILE A 50 -20.71 6.86 17.74
N HIS A 51 -20.31 5.59 17.63
CA HIS A 51 -18.92 5.15 17.52
C HIS A 51 -18.67 4.52 16.15
N TYR A 52 -18.73 5.32 15.10
CA TYR A 52 -18.51 4.85 13.74
C TYR A 52 -17.10 4.28 13.52
N ASP A 53 -16.09 4.83 14.18
CA ASP A 53 -14.73 4.32 14.20
C ASP A 53 -14.65 2.86 14.68
N LYS A 54 -15.38 2.51 15.73
CA LYS A 54 -15.46 1.14 16.25
C LYS A 54 -16.14 0.17 15.28
N LEU A 55 -17.16 0.64 14.58
CA LEU A 55 -17.84 -0.14 13.56
C LEU A 55 -16.91 -0.44 12.38
N VAL A 56 -16.13 0.54 11.93
CA VAL A 56 -15.10 0.34 10.90
C VAL A 56 -14.03 -0.64 11.36
N GLU A 57 -13.54 -0.50 12.59
CA GLU A 57 -12.56 -1.40 13.19
C GLU A 57 -13.05 -2.86 13.22
N GLU A 58 -14.31 -3.08 13.61
CA GLU A 58 -14.92 -4.40 13.64
C GLU A 58 -15.04 -4.99 12.21
N PHE A 59 -15.44 -4.16 11.25
CA PHE A 59 -15.59 -4.57 9.85
C PHE A 59 -14.28 -5.08 9.24
N ILE A 60 -13.14 -4.43 9.52
CA ILE A 60 -11.84 -4.79 8.95
C ILE A 60 -11.09 -5.86 9.77
N ARG A 61 -11.55 -6.18 10.98
CA ARG A 61 -10.82 -7.02 11.95
C ARG A 61 -10.35 -8.36 11.39
N ASN A 62 -11.23 -9.10 10.71
CA ASN A 62 -10.92 -10.44 10.23
C ASN A 62 -9.82 -10.42 9.15
N ASP A 63 -9.88 -9.47 8.23
CA ASP A 63 -8.88 -9.32 7.18
C ASP A 63 -7.54 -8.86 7.77
N LEU A 64 -7.58 -7.96 8.75
CA LEU A 64 -6.41 -7.48 9.47
C LEU A 64 -5.70 -8.59 10.25
N MET A 65 -6.46 -9.41 11.01
CA MET A 65 -5.92 -10.57 11.72
C MET A 65 -5.34 -11.61 10.77
N SER A 66 -5.98 -11.83 9.63
CA SER A 66 -5.49 -12.73 8.59
C SER A 66 -4.18 -12.22 7.99
N PHE A 67 -4.10 -10.91 7.70
CA PHE A 67 -2.88 -10.27 7.23
C PHE A 67 -1.74 -10.41 8.26
N GLN A 68 -2.00 -10.07 9.53
CA GLN A 68 -1.01 -10.19 10.60
C GLN A 68 -0.45 -11.59 10.71
N ARG A 69 -1.31 -12.61 10.75
CA ARG A 69 -0.90 -14.01 10.86
C ARG A 69 -0.09 -14.50 9.67
N LEU A 70 -0.45 -14.09 8.45
CA LEU A 70 0.17 -14.60 7.22
C LEU A 70 1.47 -13.87 6.87
N TYR A 71 1.58 -12.59 7.17
CA TYR A 71 2.63 -11.74 6.61
C TYR A 71 3.57 -11.11 7.64
N LEU A 72 3.14 -10.96 8.90
CA LEU A 72 3.93 -10.30 9.95
C LEU A 72 4.63 -11.25 10.92
N LYS A 73 4.39 -12.55 10.82
CA LYS A 73 5.05 -13.52 11.69
C LYS A 73 6.57 -13.34 11.60
N ASP A 74 7.23 -13.12 12.73
CA ASP A 74 8.68 -12.94 12.86
C ASP A 74 9.24 -11.72 12.12
N LYS A 75 8.42 -10.70 11.82
CA LYS A 75 8.84 -9.45 11.19
C LYS A 75 8.60 -8.25 12.08
N GLU A 76 9.60 -7.40 12.16
CA GLU A 76 9.57 -6.14 12.88
C GLU A 76 9.48 -4.99 11.87
N ILE A 77 8.36 -4.27 11.84
CA ILE A 77 8.13 -3.13 10.96
C ILE A 77 8.08 -1.89 11.85
N ARG A 78 9.07 -1.01 11.73
CA ARG A 78 9.17 0.18 12.57
C ARG A 78 8.78 1.47 11.86
N ASN A 79 8.88 1.48 10.54
CA ASN A 79 8.57 2.65 9.74
C ASN A 79 7.37 2.36 8.85
N VAL A 80 6.46 3.30 8.75
CA VAL A 80 5.31 3.23 7.86
C VAL A 80 5.30 4.44 6.94
N ILE A 81 5.20 4.20 5.64
CA ILE A 81 4.97 5.22 4.63
C ILE A 81 3.49 5.17 4.29
N LEU A 82 2.80 6.29 4.47
CA LEU A 82 1.39 6.43 4.19
C LEU A 82 1.20 7.14 2.85
N MET A 83 0.45 6.50 1.96
CA MET A 83 0.10 7.02 0.65
C MET A 83 -1.41 6.91 0.44
N GLY A 84 -1.93 7.73 -0.45
CA GLY A 84 -3.34 7.76 -0.83
C GLY A 84 -3.88 9.17 -0.90
N ASP A 85 -5.07 9.29 -1.48
CA ASP A 85 -5.75 10.57 -1.63
C ASP A 85 -6.01 11.19 -0.25
N PHE A 86 -5.67 12.47 -0.10
CA PHE A 86 -5.89 13.28 1.11
C PHE A 86 -5.14 12.82 2.38
N ILE A 87 -4.36 11.73 2.36
CA ILE A 87 -3.63 11.26 3.55
C ILE A 87 -2.72 12.36 4.10
N THR A 88 -2.03 13.07 3.23
CA THR A 88 -1.13 14.15 3.63
C THR A 88 -1.91 15.27 4.33
N ASP A 89 -3.05 15.68 3.79
CA ASP A 89 -3.88 16.75 4.35
C ASP A 89 -4.56 16.31 5.66
N MET A 90 -4.91 15.02 5.78
CA MET A 90 -5.43 14.44 7.03
C MET A 90 -4.41 14.42 8.16
N ILE A 91 -3.14 14.15 7.82
CA ILE A 91 -2.07 13.98 8.80
C ILE A 91 -1.36 15.30 9.08
N PHE A 92 -1.17 16.15 8.09
CA PHE A 92 -0.46 17.41 8.22
C PHE A 92 -1.39 18.60 7.93
N GLN A 93 -1.83 19.26 9.00
CA GLN A 93 -2.61 20.50 8.91
C GLN A 93 -1.75 21.75 8.65
N GLU A 94 -0.42 21.62 8.79
CA GLU A 94 0.57 22.69 8.56
C GLU A 94 1.67 22.16 7.62
N GLU A 95 2.33 23.05 6.89
CA GLU A 95 3.49 22.72 6.06
C GLU A 95 4.68 22.28 6.96
N MET A 96 4.83 20.98 7.15
CA MET A 96 6.02 20.39 7.77
C MET A 96 7.02 20.00 6.67
N GLU A 97 8.26 20.47 6.76
CA GLU A 97 9.29 20.20 5.75
C GLU A 97 9.51 18.70 5.52
N ASP A 98 9.57 17.90 6.58
CA ASP A 98 9.92 16.48 6.49
C ASP A 98 8.72 15.53 6.35
N ARG A 99 7.50 16.00 6.63
CA ARG A 99 6.26 15.20 6.61
C ARG A 99 6.38 13.87 7.34
N ILE A 100 7.14 13.86 8.43
CA ILE A 100 7.36 12.72 9.32
C ILE A 100 6.77 13.04 10.69
N ILE A 101 5.98 12.11 11.23
CA ILE A 101 5.43 12.20 12.58
C ILE A 101 5.70 10.93 13.37
N THR A 102 5.66 11.05 14.68
CA THR A 102 5.70 9.90 15.60
C THR A 102 4.34 9.22 15.68
N ARG A 103 4.34 8.00 16.22
CA ARG A 103 3.09 7.29 16.52
C ARG A 103 2.19 8.08 17.46
N GLU A 104 2.76 8.71 18.49
CA GLU A 104 2.03 9.49 19.48
C GLU A 104 1.31 10.69 18.82
N GLU A 105 1.99 11.40 17.94
CA GLU A 105 1.41 12.51 17.18
C GLU A 105 0.28 12.04 16.26
N PHE A 106 0.46 10.91 15.58
CA PHE A 106 -0.61 10.32 14.78
C PHE A 106 -1.82 9.94 15.64
N MET A 107 -1.61 9.29 16.77
CA MET A 107 -2.71 8.87 17.66
C MET A 107 -3.49 10.07 18.19
N LYS A 108 -2.81 11.16 18.54
CA LYS A 108 -3.49 12.40 18.94
C LYS A 108 -4.39 12.96 17.84
N ARG A 109 -3.89 12.96 16.58
CA ARG A 109 -4.69 13.40 15.41
C ARG A 109 -5.85 12.47 15.13
N TYR A 110 -5.63 11.15 15.27
CA TYR A 110 -6.68 10.15 15.14
C TYR A 110 -7.82 10.41 16.12
N GLU A 111 -7.51 10.59 17.41
CA GLU A 111 -8.51 10.85 18.45
C GLU A 111 -9.31 12.14 18.20
N ASP A 112 -8.61 13.20 17.77
CA ASP A 112 -9.24 14.45 17.38
C ASP A 112 -10.18 14.30 16.17
N THR A 113 -9.80 13.47 15.21
CA THR A 113 -10.56 13.28 13.96
C THR A 113 -11.80 12.42 14.14
N VAL A 114 -11.69 11.27 14.82
CA VAL A 114 -12.80 10.30 14.90
C VAL A 114 -13.97 10.77 15.75
N GLY A 115 -13.76 11.79 16.59
CA GLY A 115 -14.81 12.42 17.39
C GLY A 115 -15.63 13.49 16.64
N LYS A 116 -15.24 13.87 15.42
CA LYS A 116 -15.88 14.95 14.65
C LYS A 116 -16.94 14.43 13.68
N SER A 117 -17.95 15.26 13.42
CA SER A 117 -18.92 14.97 12.38
C SER A 117 -18.32 15.21 10.98
N VAL A 118 -18.91 14.58 9.96
CA VAL A 118 -18.50 14.79 8.57
C VAL A 118 -18.54 16.25 8.16
N ASP A 119 -19.60 16.99 8.58
CA ASP A 119 -19.73 18.41 8.25
C ASP A 119 -18.62 19.26 8.90
N LEU A 120 -18.24 18.94 10.15
CA LEU A 120 -17.15 19.63 10.82
C LEU A 120 -15.79 19.34 10.15
N LEU A 121 -15.54 18.08 9.79
CA LEU A 121 -14.32 17.69 9.05
C LEU A 121 -14.27 18.38 7.68
N ALA A 122 -15.39 18.44 6.96
CA ALA A 122 -15.48 19.15 5.68
C ALA A 122 -15.12 20.62 5.81
N GLN A 123 -15.61 21.27 6.86
CA GLN A 123 -15.33 22.69 7.13
C GLN A 123 -13.87 22.93 7.54
N GLU A 124 -13.32 22.11 8.45
CA GLU A 124 -11.94 22.28 8.93
C GLU A 124 -10.88 21.97 7.87
N MET A 125 -11.15 20.99 7.01
CA MET A 125 -10.23 20.58 5.94
C MET A 125 -10.47 21.33 4.61
N GLU A 126 -11.51 22.16 4.53
CA GLU A 126 -11.91 22.88 3.33
C GLU A 126 -12.16 21.96 2.12
N ILE A 127 -12.75 20.79 2.38
CA ILE A 127 -13.06 19.76 1.36
C ILE A 127 -14.56 19.50 1.27
N ASP A 128 -14.98 18.90 0.15
CA ASP A 128 -16.36 18.47 -0.04
C ASP A 128 -16.79 17.43 1.04
N PRO A 129 -18.00 17.51 1.60
CA PRO A 129 -18.51 16.53 2.58
C PRO A 129 -18.45 15.09 2.10
N GLU A 130 -18.53 14.85 0.79
CA GLU A 130 -18.37 13.50 0.23
C GLU A 130 -16.96 12.96 0.48
N TYR A 131 -15.93 13.76 0.29
CA TYR A 131 -14.55 13.41 0.62
C TYR A 131 -14.31 13.35 2.14
N ALA A 132 -14.85 14.29 2.90
CA ALA A 132 -14.74 14.30 4.36
C ALA A 132 -15.28 13.01 5.00
N SER A 133 -16.30 12.39 4.40
CA SER A 133 -16.83 11.11 4.86
C SER A 133 -15.87 9.92 4.71
N LEU A 134 -14.79 10.06 3.95
CA LEU A 134 -13.76 9.03 3.79
C LEU A 134 -12.64 9.16 4.83
N VAL A 135 -12.58 10.27 5.55
CA VAL A 135 -11.51 10.57 6.52
C VAL A 135 -11.49 9.56 7.66
N VAL A 136 -12.61 9.36 8.34
CA VAL A 136 -12.67 8.42 9.47
C VAL A 136 -12.35 6.98 9.05
N PRO A 137 -12.93 6.40 7.98
CA PRO A 137 -12.53 5.08 7.49
C PRO A 137 -11.03 4.97 7.20
N THR A 138 -10.45 5.99 6.55
CA THR A 138 -9.02 6.01 6.24
C THR A 138 -8.16 6.02 7.51
N MET A 139 -8.49 6.91 8.46
CA MET A 139 -7.75 7.02 9.72
C MET A 139 -7.82 5.74 10.56
N VAL A 140 -9.00 5.08 10.60
CA VAL A 140 -9.16 3.79 11.30
C VAL A 140 -8.31 2.71 10.66
N VAL A 141 -8.28 2.62 9.32
CA VAL A 141 -7.43 1.65 8.61
C VAL A 141 -5.95 1.90 8.92
N CYS A 142 -5.48 3.15 8.77
CA CYS A 142 -4.09 3.50 9.06
C CYS A 142 -3.72 3.17 10.52
N ARG A 143 -4.54 3.59 11.50
CA ARG A 143 -4.31 3.33 12.91
C ARG A 143 -4.17 1.84 13.21
N ASN A 144 -5.05 1.00 12.67
CA ASN A 144 -4.99 -0.44 12.91
C ASN A 144 -3.72 -1.07 12.33
N PHE A 145 -3.24 -0.63 11.15
CA PHE A 145 -1.97 -1.11 10.60
C PHE A 145 -0.76 -0.61 11.40
N ILE A 146 -0.77 0.64 11.85
CA ILE A 146 0.26 1.19 12.74
C ILE A 146 0.37 0.36 14.02
N ASP A 147 -0.77 -0.03 14.59
CA ASP A 147 -0.82 -0.85 15.81
C ASP A 147 -0.27 -2.25 15.60
N ILE A 148 -0.68 -2.97 14.55
CA ILE A 148 -0.19 -4.34 14.31
C ILE A 148 1.28 -4.38 13.89
N PHE A 149 1.82 -3.31 13.32
CA PHE A 149 3.24 -3.17 13.02
C PHE A 149 4.06 -2.77 14.24
N ASN A 150 3.42 -2.19 15.25
CA ASN A 150 4.07 -1.48 16.34
C ASN A 150 5.03 -0.40 15.80
N ALA A 151 4.56 0.36 14.81
CA ALA A 151 5.36 1.35 14.12
C ALA A 151 5.72 2.52 15.05
N GLU A 152 6.94 3.04 14.88
CA GLU A 152 7.48 4.16 15.66
C GLU A 152 7.41 5.48 14.87
N SER A 153 7.60 5.40 13.55
CA SER A 153 7.70 6.56 12.65
C SER A 153 6.79 6.40 11.45
N LEU A 154 6.10 7.48 11.09
CA LEU A 154 5.20 7.57 9.96
C LEU A 154 5.63 8.69 9.03
N TRP A 155 5.67 8.41 7.75
CA TRP A 155 6.00 9.37 6.70
C TRP A 155 4.87 9.42 5.68
N ALA A 156 4.32 10.60 5.42
CA ALA A 156 3.34 10.82 4.35
C ALA A 156 3.93 11.78 3.30
N PRO A 157 4.66 11.27 2.31
CA PRO A 157 5.43 12.09 1.35
C PRO A 157 4.55 12.97 0.45
N GLY A 158 3.26 12.69 0.36
CA GLY A 158 2.36 13.42 -0.53
C GLY A 158 2.61 13.13 -2.01
N VAL A 159 3.17 11.97 -2.33
CA VAL A 159 3.39 11.55 -3.72
C VAL A 159 2.16 10.83 -4.25
N SER A 160 1.91 11.00 -5.53
CA SER A 160 0.79 10.45 -6.27
C SER A 160 1.24 9.42 -7.32
N LEU A 161 0.29 8.73 -7.93
CA LEU A 161 0.56 7.88 -9.09
C LEU A 161 1.19 8.65 -10.25
N LEU A 162 0.83 9.94 -10.43
CA LEU A 162 1.39 10.78 -11.48
C LEU A 162 2.89 11.03 -11.27
N ASP A 163 3.32 11.23 -10.01
CA ASP A 163 4.74 11.37 -9.68
C ASP A 163 5.51 10.10 -10.01
N GLY A 164 4.93 8.93 -9.72
CA GLY A 164 5.49 7.63 -10.08
C GLY A 164 5.64 7.44 -11.60
N ILE A 165 4.64 7.83 -12.39
CA ILE A 165 4.67 7.78 -13.85
C ILE A 165 5.73 8.74 -14.39
N ALA A 166 5.81 9.95 -13.85
CA ALA A 166 6.82 10.93 -14.23
C ALA A 166 8.24 10.44 -13.94
N TYR A 167 8.44 9.80 -12.78
CA TYR A 167 9.70 9.19 -12.40
C TYR A 167 10.11 8.06 -13.37
N ASP A 168 9.20 7.11 -13.66
CA ASP A 168 9.43 6.00 -14.61
C ASP A 168 9.80 6.52 -16.01
N PHE A 169 9.09 7.56 -16.47
CA PHE A 169 9.41 8.21 -17.74
C PHE A 169 10.81 8.83 -17.74
N ALA A 170 11.17 9.57 -16.68
CA ALA A 170 12.48 10.21 -16.57
C ALA A 170 13.62 9.18 -16.50
N GLU A 171 13.40 8.05 -15.80
CA GLU A 171 14.33 6.93 -15.74
C GLU A 171 14.51 6.26 -17.11
N LYS A 172 13.44 5.94 -17.82
CA LYS A 172 13.46 5.36 -19.17
C LYS A 172 14.16 6.27 -20.17
N LYS A 173 14.03 7.60 -20.03
CA LYS A 173 14.73 8.60 -20.83
C LYS A 173 16.17 8.85 -20.38
N LYS A 174 16.62 8.18 -19.32
CA LYS A 174 17.97 8.33 -18.72
C LYS A 174 18.24 9.74 -18.15
N PHE A 175 17.19 10.49 -17.82
CA PHE A 175 17.31 11.75 -17.07
C PHE A 175 17.64 11.50 -15.61
N LEU A 176 17.22 10.35 -15.06
CA LEU A 176 17.51 9.88 -13.72
C LEU A 176 18.24 8.53 -13.81
N LYS A 177 19.07 8.25 -12.80
CA LYS A 177 19.63 6.90 -12.63
C LYS A 177 18.61 6.02 -11.94
N SER A 178 18.48 4.77 -12.42
CA SER A 178 17.70 3.75 -11.70
C SER A 178 18.30 3.54 -10.31
N VAL A 179 17.48 3.72 -9.29
CA VAL A 179 17.86 3.52 -7.89
C VAL A 179 17.33 2.18 -7.38
N HIS A 180 16.26 1.67 -8.00
CA HIS A 180 15.58 0.47 -7.57
C HIS A 180 15.42 -0.54 -8.72
N ASN A 181 15.57 -1.83 -8.41
CA ASN A 181 15.43 -2.91 -9.40
C ASN A 181 14.10 -3.64 -9.19
N PHE A 182 13.05 -3.19 -9.87
CA PHE A 182 11.72 -3.79 -9.82
C PHE A 182 11.67 -5.24 -10.32
N GLU A 183 12.52 -5.64 -11.27
CA GLU A 183 12.60 -7.01 -11.75
C GLU A 183 13.06 -7.95 -10.62
N ASN A 184 14.03 -7.50 -9.82
CA ASN A 184 14.48 -8.25 -8.65
C ASN A 184 13.36 -8.41 -7.62
N ASP A 185 12.50 -7.41 -7.44
CA ASP A 185 11.35 -7.49 -6.52
C ASP A 185 10.36 -8.58 -6.93
N ILE A 186 10.10 -8.72 -8.23
CA ILE A 186 9.23 -9.77 -8.76
C ILE A 186 9.83 -11.15 -8.42
N LEU A 187 11.13 -11.31 -8.63
CA LEU A 187 11.83 -12.57 -8.34
C LEU A 187 11.84 -12.90 -6.85
N VAL A 188 12.12 -11.90 -5.99
CA VAL A 188 12.12 -12.08 -4.52
C VAL A 188 10.72 -12.41 -4.01
N THR A 189 9.71 -11.69 -4.48
CA THR A 189 8.30 -11.94 -4.11
C THR A 189 7.87 -13.34 -4.54
N SER A 190 8.17 -13.75 -5.76
CA SER A 190 7.87 -15.09 -6.28
C SER A 190 8.53 -16.19 -5.45
N LYS A 191 9.80 -16.03 -5.06
CA LYS A 191 10.52 -16.95 -4.18
C LYS A 191 9.89 -17.02 -2.79
N ASN A 192 9.44 -15.90 -2.24
CA ASN A 192 8.77 -15.85 -0.93
C ASN A 192 7.42 -16.59 -0.97
N ILE A 193 6.65 -16.41 -2.05
CA ILE A 193 5.40 -17.15 -2.28
C ILE A 193 5.68 -18.66 -2.37
N ALA A 194 6.64 -19.07 -3.20
CA ALA A 194 7.01 -20.46 -3.35
C ALA A 194 7.45 -21.11 -2.03
N LYS A 195 8.22 -20.40 -1.21
CA LYS A 195 8.61 -20.85 0.13
C LYS A 195 7.42 -21.04 1.07
N ARG A 196 6.47 -20.07 1.05
CA ARG A 196 5.26 -20.12 1.89
C ARG A 196 4.41 -21.35 1.61
N TYR A 197 4.24 -21.70 0.35
CA TYR A 197 3.43 -22.85 -0.08
C TYR A 197 4.24 -24.13 -0.19
N SER A 198 5.47 -24.17 0.35
CA SER A 198 6.34 -25.35 0.35
C SER A 198 6.52 -25.96 -1.04
N SER A 199 6.58 -25.15 -2.06
CA SER A 199 6.68 -25.58 -3.45
C SER A 199 8.00 -26.31 -3.71
N SER A 200 7.96 -27.34 -4.57
CA SER A 200 9.15 -28.10 -4.95
C SER A 200 10.13 -27.25 -5.75
N LYS A 201 11.34 -27.05 -5.23
CA LYS A 201 12.38 -26.25 -5.88
C LYS A 201 12.77 -26.81 -7.27
N SER A 202 12.86 -28.12 -7.41
CA SER A 202 13.21 -28.78 -8.67
C SER A 202 12.12 -28.57 -9.73
N HIS A 203 10.84 -28.68 -9.33
CA HIS A 203 9.71 -28.44 -10.23
C HIS A 203 9.66 -26.97 -10.69
N ILE A 204 9.83 -26.02 -9.77
CA ILE A 204 9.89 -24.58 -10.10
C ILE A 204 11.01 -24.30 -11.11
N GLN A 205 12.22 -24.82 -10.84
CA GLN A 205 13.36 -24.59 -11.73
C GLN A 205 13.14 -25.22 -13.12
N GLY A 206 12.58 -26.43 -13.18
CA GLY A 206 12.25 -27.08 -14.45
C GLY A 206 11.21 -26.31 -15.25
N THR A 207 10.12 -25.85 -14.59
CA THR A 207 9.07 -25.05 -15.23
C THR A 207 9.63 -23.72 -15.72
N MET A 208 10.44 -23.02 -14.90
CA MET A 208 11.06 -21.76 -15.26
C MET A 208 11.97 -21.89 -16.48
N ASN A 209 12.83 -22.91 -16.51
CA ASN A 209 13.71 -23.17 -17.65
C ASN A 209 12.89 -23.47 -18.91
N LEU A 210 11.82 -24.26 -18.81
CA LEU A 210 10.93 -24.55 -19.93
C LEU A 210 10.25 -23.29 -20.46
N CYS A 211 9.71 -22.44 -19.57
CA CYS A 211 9.11 -21.16 -19.98
C CYS A 211 10.10 -20.23 -20.67
N LEU A 212 11.32 -20.12 -20.16
CA LEU A 212 12.37 -19.30 -20.80
C LEU A 212 12.73 -19.85 -22.19
N ASN A 213 12.91 -21.15 -22.32
CA ASN A 213 13.20 -21.78 -23.63
C ASN A 213 12.07 -21.55 -24.64
N ILE A 214 10.79 -21.67 -24.22
CA ILE A 214 9.65 -21.38 -25.09
C ILE A 214 9.62 -19.90 -25.48
N PHE A 215 9.90 -19.02 -24.54
CA PHE A 215 9.93 -17.57 -24.78
C PHE A 215 11.03 -17.20 -25.79
N ASP A 216 12.25 -17.71 -25.59
CA ASP A 216 13.37 -17.49 -26.49
C ASP A 216 13.09 -18.01 -27.89
N LEU A 217 12.51 -19.21 -28.02
CA LEU A 217 12.07 -19.75 -29.30
C LEU A 217 10.99 -18.90 -29.97
N SER A 218 10.04 -18.35 -29.20
CA SER A 218 8.99 -17.47 -29.74
C SER A 218 9.56 -16.15 -30.28
N LEU A 219 10.59 -15.60 -29.62
CA LEU A 219 11.27 -14.38 -30.06
C LEU A 219 12.04 -14.57 -31.36
N ILE A 220 12.62 -15.75 -31.61
CA ILE A 220 13.29 -16.08 -32.89
C ILE A 220 12.27 -15.98 -34.05
N HIS A 221 11.05 -16.45 -33.84
CA HIS A 221 9.99 -16.38 -34.86
C HIS A 221 9.39 -14.97 -35.05
N ILE A 222 9.43 -14.12 -34.04
CA ILE A 222 8.93 -12.73 -34.11
C ILE A 222 9.97 -11.79 -34.70
N SER A 223 11.24 -12.07 -34.54
CA SER A 223 12.34 -11.21 -34.99
C SER A 223 12.81 -11.49 -36.42
N GLU A 224 12.40 -12.56 -37.08
CA GLU A 224 12.57 -12.74 -38.53
C GLU A 224 11.43 -12.06 -39.28
N PRO A 225 11.64 -10.87 -39.88
CA PRO A 225 10.74 -10.40 -40.91
C PRO A 225 10.77 -11.43 -42.01
N THR A 226 9.65 -12.09 -42.29
CA THR A 226 9.46 -12.86 -43.52
C THR A 226 9.77 -11.91 -44.68
N ARG A 227 11.01 -11.97 -45.21
CA ARG A 227 11.32 -11.37 -46.49
C ARG A 227 10.45 -12.12 -47.52
N PRO A 228 9.58 -11.46 -48.25
CA PRO A 228 8.97 -12.09 -49.42
C PRO A 228 10.08 -12.51 -50.35
N LEU A 229 10.19 -13.77 -50.62
CA LEU A 229 11.00 -14.30 -51.69
C LEU A 229 10.30 -13.91 -53.02
N TYR A 230 10.75 -12.82 -53.60
CA TYR A 230 10.51 -12.53 -55.02
C TYR A 230 11.80 -12.48 -55.76
#